data_24ce1fb8994e331b7e05c68dfa993b69
#
_entry.id   24ce1fb8994e331b7e05c68dfa993b69
#
_cell.length_a   1.000
_cell.length_b   1.000
_cell.length_c   1.000
_cell.angle_alpha   90.00
_cell.angle_beta   90.00
_cell.angle_gamma   90.00
#
_symmetry.space_group_name_H-M   'P 1'
#
loop_
_entity.id
_entity.type
_entity.pdbx_description
1 polymer ?
#
loop_
_entity_poly.entity_id
_entity_poly.type
_entity_poly.pdbx_seq_one_letter_code
_entity_poly.pdbx_strand_id
1 'polypeptide(L)'
;MKSIGSITIAPPRGNTMKFIRRPDLTPQTRIHIVTLAWLNQGVYGKMTQIAKAYRISRTLLYQLLLAATVQLEVLFSEQHRLQSPAASLEPLALLLRLEGNCSIASISAILKRLGYQPNSVGHLSEYFQYYGQGLPSTLSMPSKTVVFYLGDEIFAIHTPILVTIEPQSTAILRIELATDRSASTWKAHFETLHDHHFYSIGMASDRGVGLVAGYREAHPEALWVSDQFHEFHDLFNLRPQWERKAYSTIAKEDEAARKFHHAKSESNLSKRLLQYEQAQQACEQTIARYDQLDTLLQLLQEALQLCTSQGKLRTKEGVYSELTMLFQLLKEIDDAALDKVLKPIQAHLDDIIVPYQQAEMIYAHLLAQVPQQILDALILAWHHHHLSHQSQGQQKHYHHFERQQWLDFADGLLDMDVAPLKTLVFDQLDSIIRASSLVEMVNAFIRPYLHSCKGQITQETLNLLMFYHNHHRYKSGKRQGKAPIELLTGQALQSDWVDLLLHQVAERHQVTCGASEPSRASLELLPNPFERPRPAQMSAEPAFVKPAADFGNASTRQMGQAA
;
A
#
# COMPACT_ATOMS: atom_id res chain seq x y z
N MET A 1 4.74 47.56 -31.04
CA MET A 1 4.55 46.33 -30.24
C MET A 1 5.21 46.55 -28.89
N LYS A 2 4.41 46.85 -27.87
CA LYS A 2 4.89 46.99 -26.48
C LYS A 2 4.62 45.71 -25.75
N SER A 3 5.65 45.11 -25.16
CA SER A 3 5.60 43.88 -24.36
C SER A 3 4.74 44.10 -23.13
N ILE A 4 3.73 43.23 -22.94
CA ILE A 4 2.91 43.19 -21.74
C ILE A 4 3.68 42.36 -20.71
N GLY A 5 4.08 43.04 -19.63
CA GLY A 5 4.77 42.40 -18.50
C GLY A 5 3.88 41.38 -17.78
N SER A 6 4.46 40.24 -17.45
CA SER A 6 3.85 39.19 -16.66
C SER A 6 3.58 39.68 -15.23
N ILE A 7 2.30 39.77 -14.87
CA ILE A 7 1.89 40.02 -13.48
C ILE A 7 1.76 38.68 -12.78
N THR A 8 2.70 38.39 -11.90
CA THR A 8 2.62 37.25 -10.97
C THR A 8 1.70 37.63 -9.81
N ILE A 9 0.51 37.05 -9.76
CA ILE A 9 -0.42 37.26 -8.65
C ILE A 9 -0.14 36.18 -7.60
N ALA A 10 0.36 36.60 -6.43
CA ALA A 10 0.49 35.74 -5.26
C ALA A 10 -0.89 35.33 -4.71
N PRO A 11 -1.09 34.11 -4.19
CA PRO A 11 -2.36 33.66 -3.65
C PRO A 11 -2.70 34.41 -2.35
N PRO A 12 -3.94 34.85 -2.13
CA PRO A 12 -4.34 35.52 -0.90
C PRO A 12 -4.42 34.54 0.28
N ARG A 13 -3.84 34.93 1.40
CA ARG A 13 -3.92 34.23 2.68
C ARG A 13 -5.38 34.15 3.17
N GLY A 14 -5.72 33.01 3.71
CA GLY A 14 -6.93 32.52 4.29
C GLY A 14 -7.95 33.54 4.83
N ASN A 15 -9.13 33.48 4.21
CA ASN A 15 -10.41 33.69 4.85
C ASN A 15 -11.38 32.70 4.20
N THR A 16 -11.93 31.78 4.99
CA THR A 16 -12.95 30.83 4.56
C THR A 16 -14.23 31.59 4.24
N MET A 17 -14.34 32.15 3.05
CA MET A 17 -15.62 32.65 2.56
C MET A 17 -16.55 31.47 2.32
N LYS A 18 -17.66 31.41 3.07
CA LYS A 18 -18.76 30.51 2.78
C LYS A 18 -19.27 30.82 1.38
N PHE A 19 -19.04 29.90 0.44
CA PHE A 19 -19.59 30.00 -0.91
C PHE A 19 -21.11 29.88 -0.85
N ILE A 20 -21.81 31.01 -0.97
CA ILE A 20 -23.27 31.02 -1.14
C ILE A 20 -23.56 30.64 -2.58
N ARG A 21 -24.17 29.45 -2.76
CA ARG A 21 -24.59 28.97 -4.08
C ARG A 21 -25.68 29.91 -4.62
N ARG A 22 -25.42 30.52 -5.80
CA ARG A 22 -26.32 31.44 -6.50
C ARG A 22 -27.12 30.65 -7.56
N PRO A 23 -28.35 30.16 -7.22
CA PRO A 23 -29.16 29.36 -8.14
C PRO A 23 -29.70 30.19 -9.33
N ASP A 24 -29.73 31.51 -9.21
CA ASP A 24 -30.11 32.45 -10.26
C ASP A 24 -29.08 32.60 -11.37
N LEU A 25 -27.80 32.20 -11.16
CA LEU A 25 -26.76 32.17 -12.15
C LEU A 25 -26.79 30.84 -12.93
N THR A 26 -27.83 30.62 -13.70
CA THR A 26 -27.92 29.46 -14.61
C THR A 26 -26.81 29.47 -15.64
N PRO A 27 -26.49 28.35 -16.33
CA PRO A 27 -25.52 28.33 -17.44
C PRO A 27 -25.83 29.39 -18.50
N GLN A 28 -27.10 29.55 -18.89
CA GLN A 28 -27.54 30.56 -19.87
C GLN A 28 -27.26 31.99 -19.37
N THR A 29 -27.56 32.26 -18.09
CA THR A 29 -27.26 33.56 -17.47
C THR A 29 -25.76 33.85 -17.48
N ARG A 30 -24.92 32.85 -17.16
CA ARG A 30 -23.46 33.00 -17.19
C ARG A 30 -22.94 33.25 -18.60
N ILE A 31 -23.43 32.53 -19.61
CA ILE A 31 -23.10 32.74 -21.01
C ILE A 31 -23.46 34.20 -21.41
N HIS A 32 -24.67 34.64 -21.04
CA HIS A 32 -25.11 36.00 -21.38
C HIS A 32 -24.22 37.09 -20.72
N ILE A 33 -23.87 36.93 -19.45
CA ILE A 33 -22.96 37.82 -18.73
C ILE A 33 -21.60 37.88 -19.42
N VAL A 34 -21.03 36.73 -19.80
CA VAL A 34 -19.73 36.63 -20.47
C VAL A 34 -19.78 37.30 -21.84
N THR A 35 -20.83 37.04 -22.63
CA THR A 35 -21.00 37.66 -23.95
C THR A 35 -21.09 39.16 -23.85
N LEU A 36 -21.89 39.71 -22.92
CA LEU A 36 -21.97 41.15 -22.68
C LEU A 36 -20.63 41.73 -22.23
N ALA A 37 -19.90 41.03 -21.36
CA ALA A 37 -18.60 41.46 -20.89
C ALA A 37 -17.58 41.47 -22.03
N TRP A 38 -17.59 40.50 -22.90
CA TRP A 38 -16.70 40.40 -24.04
C TRP A 38 -16.90 41.50 -25.08
N LEU A 39 -18.18 41.73 -25.44
CA LEU A 39 -18.55 42.80 -26.38
C LEU A 39 -18.23 44.22 -25.89
N ASN A 40 -18.07 44.38 -24.58
CA ASN A 40 -17.81 45.66 -23.92
C ASN A 40 -16.39 45.75 -23.32
N GLN A 41 -15.47 44.85 -23.70
CA GLN A 41 -14.06 44.95 -23.27
C GLN A 41 -13.43 46.27 -23.74
N GLY A 42 -12.68 46.92 -22.86
CA GLY A 42 -12.05 48.21 -23.14
C GLY A 42 -12.95 49.43 -22.97
N VAL A 43 -14.25 49.30 -22.81
CA VAL A 43 -15.16 50.43 -22.60
C VAL A 43 -15.21 50.80 -21.10
N TYR A 44 -14.80 52.02 -20.79
CA TYR A 44 -14.73 52.51 -19.40
C TYR A 44 -16.09 52.40 -18.67
N GLY A 45 -16.08 51.86 -17.48
CA GLY A 45 -17.27 51.73 -16.61
C GLY A 45 -18.25 50.61 -16.96
N LYS A 46 -18.18 49.98 -18.14
CA LYS A 46 -19.13 48.93 -18.58
C LYS A 46 -19.05 47.67 -17.74
N MET A 47 -17.87 47.19 -17.36
CA MET A 47 -17.72 46.03 -16.46
C MET A 47 -18.39 46.26 -15.11
N THR A 48 -18.36 47.48 -14.58
CA THR A 48 -19.05 47.85 -13.35
C THR A 48 -20.55 47.88 -13.54
N GLN A 49 -21.06 48.34 -14.69
CA GLN A 49 -22.48 48.35 -15.01
C GLN A 49 -23.03 46.91 -15.14
N ILE A 50 -22.31 46.03 -15.86
CA ILE A 50 -22.70 44.62 -15.98
C ILE A 50 -22.71 43.92 -14.62
N ALA A 51 -21.66 44.10 -13.80
CA ALA A 51 -21.61 43.52 -12.45
C ALA A 51 -22.76 43.97 -11.58
N LYS A 52 -23.14 45.27 -11.63
CA LYS A 52 -24.33 45.81 -10.91
C LYS A 52 -25.65 45.22 -11.42
N ALA A 53 -25.83 45.16 -12.76
CA ALA A 53 -27.05 44.66 -13.38
C ALA A 53 -27.36 43.18 -12.97
N TYR A 54 -26.32 42.34 -12.89
CA TYR A 54 -26.49 40.94 -12.50
C TYR A 54 -26.22 40.67 -11.00
N ARG A 55 -26.01 41.71 -10.21
CA ARG A 55 -25.74 41.64 -8.76
C ARG A 55 -24.59 40.69 -8.43
N ILE A 56 -23.51 40.74 -9.20
CA ILE A 56 -22.29 39.97 -9.00
C ILE A 56 -21.11 40.88 -8.69
N SER A 57 -20.05 40.32 -8.08
CA SER A 57 -18.82 41.07 -7.89
C SER A 57 -18.07 41.26 -9.24
N ARG A 58 -17.32 42.31 -9.35
CA ARG A 58 -16.42 42.51 -10.51
C ARG A 58 -15.41 41.36 -10.63
N THR A 59 -14.93 40.86 -9.50
CA THR A 59 -14.03 39.69 -9.43
C THR A 59 -14.65 38.47 -10.09
N LEU A 60 -15.90 38.13 -9.73
CA LEU A 60 -16.62 37.00 -10.34
C LEU A 60 -16.84 37.22 -11.85
N LEU A 61 -17.17 38.46 -12.27
CA LEU A 61 -17.32 38.78 -13.70
C LEU A 61 -16.02 38.51 -14.48
N TYR A 62 -14.87 38.94 -13.97
CA TYR A 62 -13.57 38.69 -14.61
C TYR A 62 -13.17 37.20 -14.56
N GLN A 63 -13.50 36.48 -13.48
CA GLN A 63 -13.27 35.04 -13.42
C GLN A 63 -14.11 34.27 -14.45
N LEU A 64 -15.39 34.63 -14.62
CA LEU A 64 -16.25 34.03 -15.64
C LEU A 64 -15.72 34.35 -17.05
N LEU A 65 -15.31 35.56 -17.29
CA LEU A 65 -14.74 35.98 -18.57
C LEU A 65 -13.45 35.21 -18.87
N LEU A 66 -12.52 35.15 -17.94
CA LEU A 66 -11.26 34.41 -18.09
C LEU A 66 -11.50 32.93 -18.34
N ALA A 67 -12.37 32.29 -17.54
CA ALA A 67 -12.72 30.90 -17.73
C ALA A 67 -13.33 30.62 -19.10
N ALA A 68 -14.23 31.49 -19.58
CA ALA A 68 -14.82 31.34 -20.90
C ALA A 68 -13.80 31.56 -22.02
N THR A 69 -12.87 32.54 -21.89
CA THR A 69 -11.81 32.76 -22.87
C THR A 69 -10.93 31.53 -23.00
N VAL A 70 -10.45 30.98 -21.90
CA VAL A 70 -9.61 29.76 -21.89
C VAL A 70 -10.35 28.60 -22.54
N GLN A 71 -11.64 28.37 -22.22
CA GLN A 71 -12.42 27.30 -22.81
C GLN A 71 -12.67 27.49 -24.30
N LEU A 72 -12.90 28.69 -24.76
CA LEU A 72 -13.07 29.02 -26.18
C LEU A 72 -11.75 28.90 -26.95
N GLU A 73 -10.63 29.31 -26.37
CA GLU A 73 -9.31 29.11 -26.98
C GLU A 73 -9.02 27.61 -27.15
N VAL A 74 -9.33 26.81 -26.14
CA VAL A 74 -9.25 25.36 -26.23
C VAL A 74 -10.19 24.80 -27.31
N LEU A 75 -11.45 25.24 -27.35
CA LEU A 75 -12.47 24.78 -28.31
C LEU A 75 -12.08 25.14 -29.78
N PHE A 76 -11.46 26.26 -30.02
CA PHE A 76 -11.09 26.74 -31.35
C PHE A 76 -9.62 26.50 -31.72
N SER A 77 -8.81 25.88 -30.85
CA SER A 77 -7.45 25.46 -31.19
C SER A 77 -7.48 24.36 -32.26
N GLU A 78 -6.54 24.41 -33.21
CA GLU A 78 -6.46 23.41 -34.30
C GLU A 78 -6.24 22.00 -33.78
N GLN A 79 -5.60 21.84 -32.62
CA GLN A 79 -5.43 20.57 -31.95
C GLN A 79 -6.76 19.94 -31.49
N HIS A 80 -7.78 20.75 -31.19
CA HIS A 80 -9.11 20.23 -30.83
C HIS A 80 -9.95 19.74 -31.98
N ARG A 81 -9.65 20.14 -33.22
CA ARG A 81 -10.38 19.63 -34.41
C ARG A 81 -10.00 18.20 -34.78
N LEU A 82 -8.85 17.71 -34.30
CA LEU A 82 -8.36 16.34 -34.53
C LEU A 82 -8.59 15.39 -33.36
N GLN A 83 -8.96 15.91 -32.21
CA GLN A 83 -9.29 15.12 -31.04
C GLN A 83 -10.76 15.34 -30.67
N SER A 84 -11.65 14.59 -31.33
CA SER A 84 -12.89 14.24 -30.67
C SER A 84 -12.50 13.63 -29.31
N PRO A 85 -13.01 14.11 -28.16
CA PRO A 85 -12.71 13.47 -26.89
C PRO A 85 -13.62 12.25 -26.70
N ALA A 86 -13.56 11.31 -27.62
CA ALA A 86 -13.79 9.94 -27.29
C ALA A 86 -12.45 9.47 -26.74
N ALA A 87 -12.21 9.69 -25.43
CA ALA A 87 -11.24 8.87 -24.74
C ALA A 87 -11.57 7.43 -25.18
N SER A 88 -10.61 6.74 -25.80
CA SER A 88 -10.87 5.39 -26.28
C SER A 88 -11.36 4.60 -25.08
N LEU A 89 -12.31 3.71 -25.27
CA LEU A 89 -12.91 2.89 -24.22
C LEU A 89 -11.83 2.21 -23.37
N GLU A 90 -10.76 1.84 -24.03
CA GLU A 90 -9.67 1.04 -23.47
C GLU A 90 -8.91 1.75 -22.32
N PRO A 91 -8.31 2.92 -22.52
CA PRO A 91 -7.66 3.62 -21.40
C PRO A 91 -8.64 3.93 -20.27
N LEU A 92 -9.89 4.31 -20.59
CA LEU A 92 -10.89 4.64 -19.59
C LEU A 92 -11.25 3.41 -18.74
N ALA A 93 -11.44 2.25 -19.36
CA ALA A 93 -11.74 1.01 -18.63
C ALA A 93 -10.56 0.59 -17.73
N LEU A 94 -9.31 0.71 -18.23
CA LEU A 94 -8.10 0.41 -17.47
C LEU A 94 -7.94 1.36 -16.27
N LEU A 95 -8.12 2.67 -16.47
CA LEU A 95 -8.07 3.67 -15.41
C LEU A 95 -9.12 3.38 -14.32
N LEU A 96 -10.38 3.13 -14.71
CA LEU A 96 -11.43 2.79 -13.77
C LEU A 96 -11.14 1.48 -13.01
N ARG A 97 -10.54 0.49 -13.68
CA ARG A 97 -10.18 -0.78 -13.05
C ARG A 97 -9.03 -0.65 -12.08
N LEU A 98 -7.92 -0.05 -12.51
CA LEU A 98 -6.63 -0.09 -11.81
C LEU A 98 -6.42 1.12 -10.90
N GLU A 99 -6.68 2.34 -11.35
CA GLU A 99 -6.61 3.52 -10.47
C GLU A 99 -7.86 3.73 -9.62
N GLY A 100 -9.03 3.52 -10.24
CA GLY A 100 -10.32 3.69 -9.58
C GLY A 100 -10.73 2.50 -8.71
N ASN A 101 -10.02 1.38 -8.79
CA ASN A 101 -10.32 0.13 -8.09
C ASN A 101 -11.80 -0.32 -8.24
N CYS A 102 -12.41 0.02 -9.40
CA CYS A 102 -13.81 -0.28 -9.67
C CYS A 102 -13.99 -1.77 -9.99
N SER A 103 -15.08 -2.37 -9.49
CA SER A 103 -15.49 -3.70 -9.95
C SER A 103 -15.88 -3.66 -11.43
N ILE A 104 -15.75 -4.79 -12.16
CA ILE A 104 -16.13 -4.86 -13.58
C ILE A 104 -17.61 -4.48 -13.76
N ALA A 105 -18.49 -4.87 -12.83
CA ALA A 105 -19.89 -4.48 -12.86
C ALA A 105 -20.09 -2.96 -12.71
N SER A 106 -19.30 -2.30 -11.84
CA SER A 106 -19.35 -0.84 -11.68
C SER A 106 -18.85 -0.14 -12.93
N ILE A 107 -17.77 -0.62 -13.54
CA ILE A 107 -17.23 -0.11 -14.81
C ILE A 107 -18.29 -0.21 -15.91
N SER A 108 -18.92 -1.38 -16.06
CA SER A 108 -20.04 -1.59 -17.02
C SER A 108 -21.15 -0.56 -16.82
N ALA A 109 -21.57 -0.32 -15.56
CA ALA A 109 -22.61 0.64 -15.25
C ALA A 109 -22.20 2.09 -15.57
N ILE A 110 -20.95 2.47 -15.29
CA ILE A 110 -20.40 3.81 -15.58
C ILE A 110 -20.33 4.02 -17.10
N LEU A 111 -19.75 3.08 -17.83
CA LEU A 111 -19.59 3.14 -19.29
C LEU A 111 -20.95 3.21 -19.98
N LYS A 112 -21.93 2.43 -19.52
CA LYS A 112 -23.32 2.50 -20.03
C LYS A 112 -23.92 3.89 -19.86
N ARG A 113 -23.73 4.53 -18.69
CA ARG A 113 -24.22 5.89 -18.43
C ARG A 113 -23.53 6.96 -19.26
N LEU A 114 -22.27 6.73 -19.61
CA LEU A 114 -21.46 7.62 -20.46
C LEU A 114 -21.70 7.36 -21.96
N GLY A 115 -22.49 6.33 -22.33
CA GLY A 115 -22.80 6.02 -23.72
C GLY A 115 -21.72 5.22 -24.47
N TYR A 116 -20.72 4.71 -23.78
CA TYR A 116 -19.69 3.87 -24.41
C TYR A 116 -20.20 2.47 -24.76
N GLN A 117 -19.70 1.93 -25.88
CA GLN A 117 -19.96 0.55 -26.34
C GLN A 117 -18.63 -0.05 -26.80
N PRO A 118 -18.40 -1.37 -26.59
CA PRO A 118 -19.19 -2.32 -25.80
C PRO A 118 -18.97 -2.15 -24.28
N ASN A 119 -20.00 -2.33 -23.48
CA ASN A 119 -19.97 -2.09 -22.04
C ASN A 119 -20.46 -3.27 -21.19
N SER A 120 -20.62 -4.45 -21.75
CA SER A 120 -21.06 -5.63 -20.99
C SER A 120 -19.98 -6.14 -20.04
N VAL A 121 -20.39 -6.73 -18.91
CA VAL A 121 -19.47 -7.32 -17.92
C VAL A 121 -18.59 -8.40 -18.55
N GLY A 122 -19.17 -9.25 -19.42
CA GLY A 122 -18.42 -10.31 -20.12
C GLY A 122 -17.33 -9.73 -21.02
N HIS A 123 -17.68 -8.74 -21.84
CA HIS A 123 -16.73 -8.08 -22.74
C HIS A 123 -15.59 -7.39 -21.95
N LEU A 124 -15.92 -6.67 -20.88
CA LEU A 124 -14.90 -6.04 -20.03
C LEU A 124 -14.00 -7.08 -19.34
N SER A 125 -14.55 -8.22 -18.94
CA SER A 125 -13.76 -9.31 -18.37
C SER A 125 -12.78 -9.90 -19.39
N GLU A 126 -13.26 -10.20 -20.60
CA GLU A 126 -12.43 -10.66 -21.72
C GLU A 126 -11.34 -9.63 -22.06
N TYR A 127 -11.69 -8.35 -22.03
CA TYR A 127 -10.79 -7.24 -22.29
C TYR A 127 -9.62 -7.19 -21.27
N PHE A 128 -9.92 -7.24 -19.96
CA PHE A 128 -8.86 -7.24 -18.94
C PHE A 128 -8.01 -8.51 -18.98
N GLN A 129 -8.60 -9.66 -19.27
CA GLN A 129 -7.85 -10.90 -19.48
C GLN A 129 -6.90 -10.79 -20.67
N TYR A 130 -7.37 -10.24 -21.78
CA TYR A 130 -6.55 -10.01 -22.97
C TYR A 130 -5.29 -9.17 -22.67
N TYR A 131 -5.44 -8.04 -21.95
CA TYR A 131 -4.28 -7.25 -21.56
C TYR A 131 -3.36 -8.00 -20.61
N GLY A 132 -3.93 -8.75 -19.66
CA GLY A 132 -3.15 -9.55 -18.72
C GLY A 132 -2.40 -10.71 -19.35
N GLN A 133 -2.95 -11.38 -20.39
CA GLN A 133 -2.29 -12.45 -21.14
C GLN A 133 -1.01 -11.96 -21.83
N GLY A 134 -0.99 -10.70 -22.25
CA GLY A 134 0.17 -10.06 -22.86
C GLY A 134 1.30 -9.74 -21.87
N LEU A 135 1.09 -9.89 -20.56
CA LEU A 135 2.03 -9.46 -19.53
C LEU A 135 2.70 -10.66 -18.83
N PRO A 136 3.97 -10.54 -18.43
CA PRO A 136 4.63 -11.59 -17.68
C PRO A 136 4.16 -11.64 -16.22
N SER A 137 4.21 -12.82 -15.61
CA SER A 137 4.02 -13.01 -14.16
C SER A 137 5.32 -12.81 -13.36
N THR A 138 6.45 -12.66 -14.06
CA THR A 138 7.79 -12.47 -13.50
C THR A 138 8.48 -11.34 -14.24
N LEU A 139 9.06 -10.38 -13.51
CA LEU A 139 9.95 -9.41 -14.12
C LEU A 139 11.20 -10.11 -14.68
N SER A 140 11.81 -9.52 -15.69
CA SER A 140 13.09 -10.00 -16.24
C SER A 140 14.06 -8.84 -16.31
N MET A 141 15.29 -9.07 -15.89
CA MET A 141 16.37 -8.08 -15.99
C MET A 141 17.30 -8.42 -17.16
N PRO A 142 17.89 -7.42 -17.82
CA PRO A 142 18.79 -7.66 -18.95
C PRO A 142 20.12 -8.29 -18.53
N SER A 143 20.48 -8.20 -17.24
CA SER A 143 21.71 -8.71 -16.67
C SER A 143 21.48 -9.16 -15.23
N LYS A 144 22.48 -9.87 -14.67
CA LYS A 144 22.48 -10.30 -13.28
C LYS A 144 22.21 -9.14 -12.33
N THR A 145 21.10 -9.22 -11.60
CA THR A 145 20.66 -8.22 -10.62
C THR A 145 20.63 -8.88 -9.24
N VAL A 146 21.44 -8.36 -8.35
CA VAL A 146 21.51 -8.85 -6.96
C VAL A 146 20.47 -8.12 -6.13
N VAL A 147 19.61 -8.86 -5.46
CA VAL A 147 18.46 -8.31 -4.72
C VAL A 147 18.24 -9.04 -3.39
N PHE A 148 17.57 -8.37 -2.48
CA PHE A 148 16.98 -9.00 -1.30
C PHE A 148 15.49 -9.27 -1.57
N TYR A 149 14.95 -10.40 -1.13
CA TYR A 149 13.54 -10.74 -1.33
C TYR A 149 12.71 -10.46 -0.08
N LEU A 150 11.49 -9.99 -0.30
CA LEU A 150 10.40 -10.15 0.68
C LEU A 150 9.37 -11.08 0.06
N GLY A 151 9.07 -12.18 0.73
CA GLY A 151 8.11 -13.18 0.27
C GLY A 151 6.92 -13.26 1.22
N ASP A 152 5.73 -13.42 0.65
CA ASP A 152 4.50 -13.65 1.42
C ASP A 152 3.44 -14.35 0.55
N GLU A 153 2.41 -14.87 1.19
CA GLU A 153 1.29 -15.51 0.52
C GLU A 153 -0.05 -14.88 0.90
N ILE A 154 -0.88 -14.59 -0.10
CA ILE A 154 -2.27 -14.18 0.10
C ILE A 154 -3.21 -15.18 -0.56
N PHE A 155 -4.48 -15.19 -0.17
CA PHE A 155 -5.42 -16.18 -0.65
C PHE A 155 -6.58 -15.57 -1.42
N ALA A 156 -6.85 -16.14 -2.61
CA ALA A 156 -8.08 -15.96 -3.34
C ALA A 156 -9.02 -17.13 -3.00
N ILE A 157 -9.89 -16.96 -1.97
CA ILE A 157 -10.70 -18.03 -1.36
C ILE A 157 -9.78 -19.11 -0.78
N HIS A 158 -9.45 -20.14 -1.56
CA HIS A 158 -8.60 -21.27 -1.14
C HIS A 158 -7.33 -21.42 -1.97
N THR A 159 -7.17 -20.60 -3.01
CA THR A 159 -6.02 -20.66 -3.93
C THR A 159 -4.95 -19.68 -3.46
N PRO A 160 -3.74 -20.14 -3.16
CA PRO A 160 -2.65 -19.26 -2.75
C PRO A 160 -2.12 -18.45 -3.93
N ILE A 161 -1.80 -17.19 -3.64
CA ILE A 161 -1.09 -16.28 -4.53
C ILE A 161 0.25 -16.03 -3.88
N LEU A 162 1.33 -16.47 -4.53
CA LEU A 162 2.69 -16.27 -4.06
C LEU A 162 3.19 -14.91 -4.57
N VAL A 163 3.74 -14.10 -3.67
CA VAL A 163 4.20 -12.75 -3.98
C VAL A 163 5.64 -12.60 -3.51
N THR A 164 6.53 -12.18 -4.41
CA THR A 164 7.91 -11.82 -4.07
C THR A 164 8.19 -10.41 -4.57
N ILE A 165 8.69 -9.55 -3.68
CA ILE A 165 9.05 -8.16 -3.98
C ILE A 165 10.51 -7.87 -3.65
N GLU A 166 11.04 -6.77 -4.21
CA GLU A 166 12.31 -6.18 -3.79
C GLU A 166 12.02 -5.00 -2.84
N PRO A 167 12.60 -4.96 -1.62
CA PRO A 167 12.19 -4.01 -0.57
C PRO A 167 12.53 -2.55 -0.82
N GLN A 168 13.63 -2.23 -1.51
CA GLN A 168 14.05 -0.84 -1.73
C GLN A 168 13.13 -0.14 -2.73
N SER A 169 12.86 -0.80 -3.85
CA SER A 169 11.98 -0.32 -4.90
C SER A 169 10.50 -0.60 -4.61
N THR A 170 10.21 -1.67 -3.86
CA THR A 170 8.88 -2.28 -3.70
C THR A 170 8.32 -2.89 -4.99
N ALA A 171 9.18 -3.13 -5.98
CA ALA A 171 8.77 -3.79 -7.21
C ALA A 171 8.34 -5.23 -6.94
N ILE A 172 7.19 -5.63 -7.48
CA ILE A 172 6.78 -7.03 -7.50
C ILE A 172 7.68 -7.72 -8.54
N LEU A 173 8.53 -8.61 -8.07
CA LEU A 173 9.42 -9.38 -8.95
C LEU A 173 8.68 -10.54 -9.60
N ARG A 174 7.83 -11.22 -8.83
CA ARG A 174 6.97 -12.31 -9.30
C ARG A 174 5.67 -12.36 -8.51
N ILE A 175 4.57 -12.60 -9.21
CA ILE A 175 3.27 -12.87 -8.65
C ILE A 175 2.66 -14.09 -9.34
N GLU A 176 2.23 -15.08 -8.59
CA GLU A 176 1.82 -16.38 -9.12
C GLU A 176 0.56 -16.89 -8.43
N LEU A 177 -0.45 -17.26 -9.23
CA LEU A 177 -1.59 -18.02 -8.78
C LEU A 177 -1.18 -19.49 -8.69
N ALA A 178 -0.82 -19.96 -7.52
CA ALA A 178 -0.27 -21.28 -7.32
C ALA A 178 -1.36 -22.33 -7.03
N THR A 179 -1.05 -23.59 -7.26
CA THR A 179 -1.95 -24.72 -6.93
C THR A 179 -1.94 -25.01 -5.43
N ASP A 180 -0.80 -24.81 -4.78
CA ASP A 180 -0.56 -25.00 -3.37
C ASP A 180 0.59 -24.11 -2.87
N ARG A 181 0.91 -24.21 -1.60
CA ARG A 181 2.00 -23.44 -0.94
C ARG A 181 3.09 -24.36 -0.38
N SER A 182 3.32 -25.48 -1.01
CA SER A 182 4.37 -26.43 -0.62
C SER A 182 5.78 -25.89 -0.86
N ALA A 183 6.77 -26.52 -0.23
CA ALA A 183 8.16 -26.17 -0.43
C ALA A 183 8.59 -26.31 -1.89
N SER A 184 8.10 -27.33 -2.60
CA SER A 184 8.37 -27.53 -4.02
C SER A 184 7.82 -26.42 -4.92
N THR A 185 6.61 -25.92 -4.61
CA THR A 185 5.99 -24.80 -5.34
C THR A 185 6.75 -23.51 -5.11
N TRP A 186 7.12 -23.19 -3.86
CA TRP A 186 7.93 -22.03 -3.55
C TRP A 186 9.33 -22.12 -4.15
N LYS A 187 9.96 -23.31 -4.13
CA LYS A 187 11.25 -23.53 -4.78
C LYS A 187 11.20 -23.19 -6.27
N ALA A 188 10.23 -23.74 -7.00
CA ALA A 188 10.04 -23.45 -8.41
C ALA A 188 9.78 -21.96 -8.67
N HIS A 189 9.05 -21.29 -7.75
CA HIS A 189 8.83 -19.85 -7.78
C HIS A 189 10.16 -19.07 -7.74
N PHE A 190 11.06 -19.42 -6.83
CA PHE A 190 12.37 -18.75 -6.69
C PHE A 190 13.35 -19.13 -7.81
N GLU A 191 13.35 -20.39 -8.27
CA GLU A 191 14.15 -20.81 -9.43
C GLU A 191 13.76 -20.03 -10.69
N THR A 192 12.47 -19.77 -10.89
CA THR A 192 12.00 -18.89 -11.98
C THR A 192 12.57 -17.48 -11.88
N LEU A 193 12.64 -16.90 -10.67
CA LEU A 193 13.26 -15.59 -10.47
C LEU A 193 14.74 -15.60 -10.83
N HIS A 194 15.45 -16.67 -10.49
CA HIS A 194 16.86 -16.86 -10.87
C HIS A 194 17.03 -16.91 -12.39
N ASP A 195 16.16 -17.64 -13.10
CA ASP A 195 16.18 -17.73 -14.57
C ASP A 195 15.89 -16.36 -15.23
N HIS A 196 15.19 -15.48 -14.54
CA HIS A 196 14.92 -14.09 -14.95
C HIS A 196 15.97 -13.08 -14.46
N HIS A 197 17.18 -13.57 -14.09
CA HIS A 197 18.37 -12.80 -13.71
C HIS A 197 18.29 -12.10 -12.35
N PHE A 198 17.40 -12.51 -11.44
CA PHE A 198 17.39 -12.08 -10.06
C PHE A 198 18.17 -13.04 -9.17
N TYR A 199 19.18 -12.54 -8.49
CA TYR A 199 20.06 -13.31 -7.60
C TYR A 199 19.85 -12.86 -6.16
N SER A 200 19.25 -13.72 -5.36
CA SER A 200 18.96 -13.42 -3.97
C SER A 200 20.21 -13.48 -3.09
N ILE A 201 20.44 -12.42 -2.31
CA ILE A 201 21.43 -12.41 -1.20
C ILE A 201 20.76 -12.69 0.14
N GLY A 202 19.45 -12.64 0.20
CA GLY A 202 18.68 -12.91 1.41
C GLY A 202 17.19 -12.73 1.17
N MET A 203 16.39 -13.25 2.10
CA MET A 203 14.94 -13.08 2.12
C MET A 203 14.46 -12.81 3.54
N ALA A 204 13.50 -11.89 3.70
CA ALA A 204 12.71 -11.79 4.92
C ALA A 204 11.27 -12.23 4.66
N SER A 205 10.73 -13.01 5.57
CA SER A 205 9.35 -13.49 5.51
C SER A 205 8.85 -13.88 6.90
N ASP A 206 7.56 -14.16 6.99
CA ASP A 206 7.03 -14.95 8.10
C ASP A 206 7.58 -16.40 8.07
N ARG A 207 7.19 -17.20 9.06
CA ARG A 207 7.61 -18.61 9.16
C ARG A 207 6.70 -19.57 8.37
N GLY A 208 6.17 -19.16 7.24
CA GLY A 208 5.45 -20.07 6.34
C GLY A 208 6.32 -21.28 6.02
N VAL A 209 5.92 -22.48 6.50
CA VAL A 209 6.76 -23.69 6.42
C VAL A 209 7.19 -23.98 4.98
N GLY A 210 6.26 -23.89 4.04
CA GLY A 210 6.56 -24.10 2.62
C GLY A 210 7.47 -23.01 2.04
N LEU A 211 7.20 -21.76 2.39
CA LEU A 211 7.97 -20.60 1.93
C LEU A 211 9.44 -20.70 2.37
N VAL A 212 9.68 -20.90 3.67
CA VAL A 212 11.05 -20.99 4.23
C VAL A 212 11.80 -22.20 3.69
N ALA A 213 11.16 -23.37 3.63
CA ALA A 213 11.78 -24.58 3.11
C ALA A 213 12.11 -24.43 1.61
N GLY A 214 11.17 -23.95 0.81
CA GLY A 214 11.38 -23.72 -0.63
C GLY A 214 12.47 -22.70 -0.91
N TYR A 215 12.57 -21.63 -0.11
CA TYR A 215 13.61 -20.63 -0.24
C TYR A 215 15.00 -21.22 0.08
N ARG A 216 15.14 -21.95 1.20
CA ARG A 216 16.40 -22.59 1.60
C ARG A 216 16.86 -23.64 0.59
N GLU A 217 15.92 -24.34 -0.05
CA GLU A 217 16.24 -25.29 -1.10
C GLU A 217 16.69 -24.62 -2.41
N ALA A 218 16.07 -23.49 -2.78
CA ALA A 218 16.44 -22.74 -3.98
C ALA A 218 17.74 -21.93 -3.79
N HIS A 219 18.00 -21.44 -2.58
CA HIS A 219 19.12 -20.55 -2.24
C HIS A 219 19.83 -21.00 -0.95
N PRO A 220 20.58 -22.13 -0.96
CA PRO A 220 21.19 -22.71 0.24
C PRO A 220 22.16 -21.78 0.98
N GLU A 221 22.86 -20.91 0.23
CA GLU A 221 23.88 -19.99 0.76
C GLU A 221 23.31 -18.59 1.10
N ALA A 222 22.06 -18.32 0.75
CA ALA A 222 21.48 -17.01 0.97
C ALA A 222 20.91 -16.87 2.38
N LEU A 223 20.93 -15.65 2.90
CA LEU A 223 20.45 -15.33 4.24
C LEU A 223 18.93 -15.44 4.29
N TRP A 224 18.41 -16.06 5.35
CA TRP A 224 16.98 -15.94 5.68
C TRP A 224 16.81 -15.18 6.99
N VAL A 225 15.89 -14.21 7.00
CA VAL A 225 15.57 -13.34 8.12
C VAL A 225 14.12 -13.58 8.53
N SER A 226 13.88 -13.94 9.78
CA SER A 226 12.53 -14.01 10.31
C SER A 226 11.94 -12.62 10.51
N ASP A 227 10.67 -12.44 10.15
CA ASP A 227 9.95 -11.18 10.38
C ASP A 227 9.81 -10.90 11.88
N GLN A 228 10.62 -9.96 12.40
CA GLN A 228 10.62 -9.60 13.82
C GLN A 228 9.24 -9.09 14.29
N PHE A 229 8.48 -8.39 13.42
CA PHE A 229 7.18 -7.88 13.80
C PHE A 229 6.19 -9.03 14.06
N HIS A 230 6.15 -10.01 13.15
CA HIS A 230 5.29 -11.20 13.31
C HIS A 230 5.69 -12.06 14.51
N GLU A 231 6.99 -12.25 14.74
CA GLU A 231 7.49 -13.04 15.87
C GLU A 231 7.08 -12.47 17.24
N PHE A 232 7.14 -11.15 17.40
CA PHE A 232 6.83 -10.50 18.68
C PHE A 232 5.38 -10.00 18.78
N HIS A 233 4.60 -10.06 17.70
CA HIS A 233 3.23 -9.54 17.65
C HIS A 233 2.35 -10.08 18.78
N ASP A 234 2.32 -11.40 18.98
CA ASP A 234 1.47 -12.01 20.00
C ASP A 234 1.92 -11.64 21.41
N LEU A 235 3.22 -11.50 21.63
CA LEU A 235 3.78 -11.08 22.92
C LEU A 235 3.35 -9.64 23.26
N PHE A 236 3.49 -8.71 22.32
CA PHE A 236 3.05 -7.33 22.53
C PHE A 236 1.52 -7.21 22.67
N ASN A 237 0.75 -8.10 22.06
CA ASN A 237 -0.72 -8.16 22.20
C ASN A 237 -1.20 -8.64 23.59
N LEU A 238 -0.34 -9.20 24.42
CA LEU A 238 -0.69 -9.49 25.83
C LEU A 238 -0.88 -8.21 26.64
N ARG A 239 -0.14 -7.13 26.34
CA ARG A 239 -0.21 -5.83 27.05
C ARG A 239 -1.65 -5.29 27.15
N PRO A 240 -2.39 -5.02 26.07
CA PRO A 240 -3.76 -4.52 26.14
C PRO A 240 -4.75 -5.55 26.73
N GLN A 241 -4.42 -6.85 26.70
CA GLN A 241 -5.25 -7.87 27.35
C GLN A 241 -5.12 -7.81 28.86
N TRP A 242 -3.89 -7.67 29.36
CA TRP A 242 -3.63 -7.58 30.81
C TRP A 242 -4.06 -6.23 31.36
N GLU A 243 -3.92 -5.16 30.61
CA GLU A 243 -4.44 -3.84 30.97
C GLU A 243 -5.95 -3.90 31.23
N ARG A 244 -6.71 -4.50 30.30
CA ARG A 244 -8.16 -4.69 30.46
C ARG A 244 -8.49 -5.55 31.70
N LYS A 245 -7.67 -6.56 32.00
CA LYS A 245 -7.82 -7.39 33.18
C LYS A 245 -7.59 -6.57 34.46
N ALA A 246 -6.57 -5.72 34.49
CA ALA A 246 -6.29 -4.81 35.61
C ALA A 246 -7.46 -3.84 35.84
N TYR A 247 -7.98 -3.17 34.81
CA TYR A 247 -9.17 -2.33 34.93
C TYR A 247 -10.41 -3.10 35.43
N SER A 248 -10.58 -4.35 34.99
CA SER A 248 -11.68 -5.19 35.47
C SER A 248 -11.56 -5.53 36.98
N THR A 249 -10.34 -5.72 37.50
CA THR A 249 -10.16 -5.99 38.93
C THR A 249 -10.33 -4.72 39.77
N ILE A 250 -9.90 -3.55 39.31
CA ILE A 250 -10.17 -2.25 39.91
C ILE A 250 -11.70 -2.02 40.06
N ALA A 251 -12.45 -2.25 39.00
CA ALA A 251 -13.91 -2.11 39.04
C ALA A 251 -14.57 -3.08 40.04
N LYS A 252 -14.05 -4.31 40.20
CA LYS A 252 -14.56 -5.28 41.18
C LYS A 252 -14.21 -4.87 42.60
N GLU A 253 -13.03 -4.33 42.85
CA GLU A 253 -12.62 -3.78 44.13
C GLU A 253 -13.53 -2.61 44.53
N ASP A 254 -13.75 -1.65 43.64
CA ASP A 254 -14.66 -0.52 43.85
C ASP A 254 -16.10 -0.97 44.17
N GLU A 255 -16.57 -2.03 43.50
CA GLU A 255 -17.90 -2.60 43.78
C GLU A 255 -17.94 -3.27 45.16
N ALA A 256 -16.87 -4.02 45.52
CA ALA A 256 -16.76 -4.64 46.83
C ALA A 256 -16.65 -3.61 47.95
N ALA A 257 -15.86 -2.54 47.75
CA ALA A 257 -15.75 -1.42 48.68
C ALA A 257 -17.11 -0.74 48.91
N ARG A 258 -17.86 -0.44 47.84
CA ARG A 258 -19.21 0.13 47.96
C ARG A 258 -20.17 -0.77 48.72
N LYS A 259 -20.15 -2.09 48.48
CA LYS A 259 -20.97 -3.06 49.18
C LYS A 259 -20.57 -3.19 50.67
N PHE A 260 -19.32 -3.06 51.01
CA PHE A 260 -18.81 -3.03 52.37
C PHE A 260 -19.29 -1.75 53.08
N HIS A 261 -19.14 -0.57 52.49
CA HIS A 261 -19.55 0.72 53.09
C HIS A 261 -21.07 0.86 53.29
N HIS A 262 -21.86 0.12 52.53
CA HIS A 262 -23.33 0.13 52.66
C HIS A 262 -23.88 -1.00 53.52
N ALA A 263 -23.03 -1.83 54.15
CA ALA A 263 -23.48 -2.92 55.01
C ALA A 263 -24.04 -2.40 56.36
N LYS A 264 -25.29 -2.80 56.72
CA LYS A 264 -25.99 -2.30 57.89
C LYS A 264 -26.03 -3.28 59.07
N SER A 265 -25.75 -4.56 58.88
CA SER A 265 -25.77 -5.57 59.96
C SER A 265 -24.37 -6.10 60.21
N GLU A 266 -24.05 -6.45 61.47
CA GLU A 266 -22.72 -6.92 61.93
C GLU A 266 -22.28 -8.18 61.20
N SER A 267 -23.18 -9.13 60.98
CA SER A 267 -22.91 -10.37 60.24
C SER A 267 -22.61 -10.09 58.75
N ASN A 268 -23.28 -9.14 58.13
CA ASN A 268 -23.01 -8.71 56.74
C ASN A 268 -21.73 -7.90 56.62
N LEU A 269 -21.38 -7.13 57.66
CA LEU A 269 -20.16 -6.30 57.67
C LEU A 269 -18.92 -7.19 57.57
N SER A 270 -18.81 -8.21 58.45
CA SER A 270 -17.67 -9.17 58.44
C SER A 270 -17.51 -9.90 57.11
N LYS A 271 -18.63 -10.37 56.53
CA LYS A 271 -18.62 -11.01 55.23
C LYS A 271 -18.19 -10.06 54.09
N ARG A 272 -18.67 -8.81 54.12
CA ARG A 272 -18.35 -7.82 53.10
C ARG A 272 -16.92 -7.30 53.24
N LEU A 273 -16.41 -7.20 54.46
CA LEU A 273 -14.99 -6.88 54.69
C LEU A 273 -14.09 -7.94 54.06
N LEU A 274 -14.33 -9.22 54.32
CA LEU A 274 -13.56 -10.30 53.73
C LEU A 274 -13.59 -10.27 52.17
N GLN A 275 -14.78 -10.00 51.59
CA GLN A 275 -14.91 -9.86 50.12
C GLN A 275 -14.14 -8.66 49.57
N TYR A 276 -14.12 -7.54 50.31
CA TYR A 276 -13.35 -6.35 49.92
C TYR A 276 -11.85 -6.63 50.00
N GLU A 277 -11.36 -7.19 51.12
CA GLU A 277 -9.93 -7.55 51.28
C GLU A 277 -9.46 -8.50 50.17
N GLN A 278 -10.26 -9.53 49.83
CA GLN A 278 -9.96 -10.43 48.74
C GLN A 278 -9.92 -9.71 47.36
N ALA A 279 -10.88 -8.80 47.11
CA ALA A 279 -10.91 -8.03 45.88
C ALA A 279 -9.73 -7.05 45.78
N GLN A 280 -9.36 -6.41 46.89
CA GLN A 280 -8.20 -5.53 47.00
C GLN A 280 -6.91 -6.30 46.71
N GLN A 281 -6.69 -7.44 47.37
CA GLN A 281 -5.52 -8.25 47.16
C GLN A 281 -5.41 -8.74 45.70
N ALA A 282 -6.54 -9.15 45.09
CA ALA A 282 -6.59 -9.57 43.69
C ALA A 282 -6.30 -8.39 42.74
N CYS A 283 -6.76 -7.18 43.06
CA CYS A 283 -6.49 -5.97 42.32
C CYS A 283 -4.99 -5.61 42.36
N GLU A 284 -4.42 -5.53 43.57
CA GLU A 284 -2.99 -5.23 43.77
C GLU A 284 -2.08 -6.24 43.03
N GLN A 285 -2.37 -7.53 43.12
CA GLN A 285 -1.61 -8.57 42.41
C GLN A 285 -1.74 -8.44 40.89
N THR A 286 -2.93 -8.10 40.38
CA THR A 286 -3.16 -7.99 38.95
C THR A 286 -2.47 -6.75 38.37
N ILE A 287 -2.51 -5.62 39.10
CA ILE A 287 -1.81 -4.39 38.73
C ILE A 287 -0.29 -4.63 38.74
N ALA A 288 0.25 -5.20 39.79
CA ALA A 288 1.68 -5.47 39.92
C ALA A 288 2.20 -6.36 38.76
N ARG A 289 1.43 -7.40 38.39
CA ARG A 289 1.76 -8.24 37.24
C ARG A 289 1.70 -7.48 35.91
N TYR A 290 0.71 -6.62 35.72
CA TYR A 290 0.60 -5.79 34.53
C TYR A 290 1.78 -4.81 34.43
N ASP A 291 2.12 -4.11 35.51
CA ASP A 291 3.22 -3.16 35.54
C ASP A 291 4.56 -3.85 35.27
N GLN A 292 4.77 -5.04 35.80
CA GLN A 292 5.96 -5.85 35.53
C GLN A 292 6.02 -6.25 34.04
N LEU A 293 4.92 -6.77 33.47
CA LEU A 293 4.86 -7.10 32.05
C LEU A 293 5.10 -5.86 31.18
N ASP A 294 4.44 -4.74 31.48
CA ASP A 294 4.58 -3.50 30.71
C ASP A 294 6.02 -2.99 30.68
N THR A 295 6.67 -3.00 31.86
CA THR A 295 8.09 -2.60 31.97
C THR A 295 9.00 -3.51 31.15
N LEU A 296 8.81 -4.83 31.24
CA LEU A 296 9.64 -5.78 30.48
C LEU A 296 9.39 -5.71 28.98
N LEU A 297 8.15 -5.44 28.53
CA LEU A 297 7.85 -5.22 27.12
C LEU A 297 8.45 -3.91 26.60
N GLN A 298 8.54 -2.85 27.41
CA GLN A 298 9.24 -1.62 27.03
C GLN A 298 10.74 -1.88 26.87
N LEU A 299 11.38 -2.57 27.82
CA LEU A 299 12.79 -2.95 27.72
C LEU A 299 13.05 -3.85 26.51
N LEU A 300 12.14 -4.78 26.23
CA LEU A 300 12.20 -5.63 25.05
C LEU A 300 12.13 -4.79 23.75
N GLN A 301 11.24 -3.81 23.70
CA GLN A 301 11.12 -2.92 22.55
C GLN A 301 12.40 -2.08 22.34
N GLU A 302 13.06 -1.66 23.42
CA GLU A 302 14.36 -0.99 23.37
C GLU A 302 15.46 -1.95 22.90
N ALA A 303 15.51 -3.17 23.42
CA ALA A 303 16.48 -4.20 23.03
C ALA A 303 16.40 -4.56 21.54
N LEU A 304 15.20 -4.48 20.96
CA LEU A 304 14.94 -4.71 19.54
C LEU A 304 15.30 -3.50 18.64
N GLN A 305 15.71 -2.36 19.18
CA GLN A 305 16.20 -1.26 18.32
C GLN A 305 17.55 -1.64 17.69
N LEU A 306 17.85 -1.11 16.50
CA LEU A 306 19.14 -1.35 15.84
C LEU A 306 20.31 -0.66 16.50
N CYS A 307 20.06 0.47 17.16
CA CYS A 307 21.10 1.25 17.84
C CYS A 307 20.80 1.45 19.32
N THR A 308 21.85 1.68 20.07
CA THR A 308 21.79 2.10 21.47
C THR A 308 21.51 3.60 21.57
N SER A 309 21.17 4.08 22.77
CA SER A 309 21.04 5.51 23.08
C SER A 309 22.34 6.32 22.90
N GLN A 310 23.47 5.64 22.70
CA GLN A 310 24.78 6.26 22.43
C GLN A 310 25.13 6.33 20.93
N GLY A 311 24.22 5.92 20.04
CA GLY A 311 24.47 5.93 18.60
C GLY A 311 25.28 4.76 18.05
N LYS A 312 25.56 3.74 18.86
CA LYS A 312 26.24 2.53 18.41
C LYS A 312 25.25 1.51 17.93
N LEU A 313 25.52 0.85 16.82
CA LEU A 313 24.71 -0.28 16.39
C LEU A 313 24.88 -1.45 17.36
N ARG A 314 23.78 -2.15 17.64
CA ARG A 314 23.78 -3.31 18.53
C ARG A 314 24.40 -4.52 17.84
N THR A 315 25.14 -5.31 18.60
CA THR A 315 25.75 -6.55 18.13
C THR A 315 24.78 -7.73 18.25
N LYS A 316 24.92 -8.73 17.40
CA LYS A 316 24.11 -9.96 17.47
C LYS A 316 24.22 -10.63 18.84
N GLU A 317 25.44 -10.76 19.37
CA GLU A 317 25.69 -11.38 20.67
C GLU A 317 25.11 -10.56 21.83
N GLY A 318 25.23 -9.22 21.77
CA GLY A 318 24.65 -8.32 22.76
C GLY A 318 23.15 -8.42 22.82
N VAL A 319 22.48 -8.40 21.66
CA VAL A 319 21.02 -8.56 21.57
C VAL A 319 20.58 -9.95 22.02
N TYR A 320 21.31 -11.01 21.64
CA TYR A 320 21.02 -12.37 22.11
C TYR A 320 21.01 -12.46 23.64
N SER A 321 22.07 -11.93 24.28
CA SER A 321 22.21 -11.94 25.73
C SER A 321 21.11 -11.13 26.43
N GLU A 322 20.82 -9.92 25.92
CA GLU A 322 19.79 -9.04 26.46
C GLU A 322 18.39 -9.63 26.33
N LEU A 323 18.03 -10.19 25.16
CA LEU A 323 16.74 -10.85 24.94
C LEU A 323 16.60 -12.11 25.82
N THR A 324 17.66 -12.89 25.95
CA THR A 324 17.64 -14.12 26.80
C THR A 324 17.38 -13.75 28.26
N MET A 325 18.02 -12.69 28.77
CA MET A 325 17.78 -12.19 30.12
C MET A 325 16.33 -11.69 30.29
N LEU A 326 15.82 -10.89 29.33
CA LEU A 326 14.46 -10.39 29.38
C LEU A 326 13.42 -11.53 29.32
N PHE A 327 13.67 -12.57 28.55
CA PHE A 327 12.80 -13.75 28.51
C PHE A 327 12.81 -14.54 29.82
N GLN A 328 13.93 -14.58 30.54
CA GLN A 328 13.98 -15.17 31.88
C GLN A 328 13.13 -14.36 32.86
N LEU A 329 13.25 -13.04 32.86
CA LEU A 329 12.44 -12.16 33.71
C LEU A 329 10.94 -12.23 33.37
N LEU A 330 10.59 -12.35 32.09
CA LEU A 330 9.20 -12.56 31.67
C LEU A 330 8.64 -13.91 32.19
N LYS A 331 9.44 -14.97 32.22
CA LYS A 331 9.03 -16.27 32.81
C LYS A 331 8.80 -16.23 34.31
N GLU A 332 9.50 -15.35 35.05
CA GLU A 332 9.30 -15.16 36.48
C GLU A 332 7.91 -14.62 36.84
N ILE A 333 7.18 -14.03 35.86
CA ILE A 333 5.78 -13.62 36.06
C ILE A 333 4.86 -14.82 36.30
N ASP A 334 5.26 -16.01 35.86
CA ASP A 334 4.53 -17.28 36.04
C ASP A 334 3.10 -17.24 35.50
N ASP A 335 2.95 -17.03 34.17
CA ASP A 335 1.68 -17.00 33.47
C ASP A 335 1.71 -17.91 32.24
N ALA A 336 0.79 -18.88 32.19
CA ALA A 336 0.74 -19.90 31.13
C ALA A 336 0.49 -19.34 29.72
N ALA A 337 -0.23 -18.21 29.59
CA ALA A 337 -0.43 -17.57 28.30
C ALA A 337 0.85 -16.89 27.81
N LEU A 338 1.60 -16.27 28.71
CA LEU A 338 2.91 -15.68 28.43
C LEU A 338 3.92 -16.76 28.03
N ASP A 339 4.00 -17.86 28.78
CA ASP A 339 4.89 -18.98 28.46
C ASP A 339 4.61 -19.60 27.09
N LYS A 340 3.33 -19.72 26.73
CA LYS A 340 2.91 -20.24 25.43
C LYS A 340 3.42 -19.37 24.29
N VAL A 341 3.44 -18.05 24.45
CA VAL A 341 3.92 -17.10 23.44
C VAL A 341 5.44 -17.02 23.41
N LEU A 342 6.10 -17.07 24.57
CA LEU A 342 7.57 -16.99 24.67
C LEU A 342 8.29 -18.20 24.09
N LYS A 343 7.73 -19.40 24.27
CA LYS A 343 8.36 -20.66 23.85
C LYS A 343 8.77 -20.70 22.37
N PRO A 344 7.92 -20.36 21.38
CA PRO A 344 8.33 -20.32 19.99
C PRO A 344 9.37 -19.24 19.70
N ILE A 345 9.24 -18.05 20.31
CA ILE A 345 10.20 -16.97 20.11
C ILE A 345 11.60 -17.40 20.57
N GLN A 346 11.70 -18.04 21.74
CA GLN A 346 12.97 -18.54 22.26
C GLN A 346 13.57 -19.65 21.40
N ALA A 347 12.72 -20.55 20.85
CA ALA A 347 13.18 -21.64 20.00
C ALA A 347 13.79 -21.13 18.67
N HIS A 348 13.46 -19.92 18.27
CA HIS A 348 13.86 -19.32 16.99
C HIS A 348 14.68 -18.05 17.13
N LEU A 349 15.23 -17.79 18.32
CA LEU A 349 15.94 -16.55 18.60
C LEU A 349 17.10 -16.29 17.64
N ASP A 350 17.83 -17.32 17.26
CA ASP A 350 18.98 -17.22 16.34
C ASP A 350 18.57 -16.66 14.96
N ASP A 351 17.40 -17.05 14.45
CA ASP A 351 16.88 -16.55 13.17
C ASP A 351 16.36 -15.10 13.30
N ILE A 352 15.76 -14.77 14.46
CA ILE A 352 15.19 -13.43 14.74
C ILE A 352 16.28 -12.35 14.82
N ILE A 353 17.47 -12.70 15.33
CA ILE A 353 18.57 -11.74 15.56
C ILE A 353 19.54 -11.64 14.37
N VAL A 354 19.30 -12.33 13.28
CA VAL A 354 20.11 -12.25 12.04
C VAL A 354 20.34 -10.80 11.55
N PRO A 355 19.37 -9.87 11.58
CA PRO A 355 19.59 -8.49 11.14
C PRO A 355 20.69 -7.76 11.91
N TYR A 356 20.98 -8.13 13.14
CA TYR A 356 22.05 -7.48 13.93
C TYR A 356 23.44 -7.92 13.46
N GLN A 357 23.59 -9.10 12.92
CA GLN A 357 24.83 -9.51 12.25
C GLN A 357 25.09 -8.65 11.00
N GLN A 358 24.04 -8.35 10.23
CA GLN A 358 24.13 -7.42 9.11
C GLN A 358 24.49 -6.00 9.59
N ALA A 359 23.88 -5.56 10.69
CA ALA A 359 24.19 -4.26 11.30
C ALA A 359 25.66 -4.15 11.71
N GLU A 360 26.24 -5.20 12.31
CA GLU A 360 27.68 -5.24 12.66
C GLU A 360 28.57 -5.07 11.44
N MET A 361 28.28 -5.79 10.35
CA MET A 361 29.05 -5.68 9.11
C MET A 361 28.97 -4.27 8.51
N ILE A 362 27.78 -3.69 8.49
CA ILE A 362 27.54 -2.32 8.01
C ILE A 362 28.28 -1.32 8.89
N TYR A 363 28.21 -1.47 10.23
CA TYR A 363 28.90 -0.58 11.15
C TYR A 363 30.42 -0.61 10.96
N ALA A 364 31.01 -1.79 10.84
CA ALA A 364 32.43 -1.96 10.55
C ALA A 364 32.84 -1.32 9.21
N HIS A 365 32.00 -1.46 8.18
CA HIS A 365 32.24 -0.85 6.87
C HIS A 365 32.15 0.68 6.93
N LEU A 366 31.16 1.22 7.64
CA LEU A 366 31.00 2.67 7.83
C LEU A 366 32.11 3.29 8.67
N LEU A 367 32.59 2.62 9.71
CA LEU A 367 33.74 3.07 10.54
C LEU A 367 35.04 3.23 9.73
N ALA A 368 35.19 2.48 8.64
CA ALA A 368 36.35 2.63 7.75
C ALA A 368 36.29 3.91 6.89
N GLN A 369 35.10 4.53 6.77
CA GLN A 369 34.86 5.66 5.87
C GLN A 369 34.46 6.96 6.61
N VAL A 370 33.88 6.83 7.82
CA VAL A 370 33.32 7.94 8.59
C VAL A 370 33.94 7.97 9.98
N PRO A 371 34.42 9.12 10.46
CA PRO A 371 34.92 9.24 11.84
C PRO A 371 33.86 8.80 12.85
N GLN A 372 34.27 8.05 13.87
CA GLN A 372 33.35 7.41 14.83
C GLN A 372 32.31 8.39 15.44
N GLN A 373 32.75 9.57 15.89
CA GLN A 373 31.85 10.53 16.53
C GLN A 373 30.76 11.04 15.58
N ILE A 374 31.11 11.23 14.31
CA ILE A 374 30.18 11.63 13.25
C ILE A 374 29.24 10.48 12.92
N LEU A 375 29.77 9.26 12.82
CA LEU A 375 28.96 8.07 12.57
C LEU A 375 27.93 7.85 13.69
N ASP A 376 28.34 7.92 14.95
CA ASP A 376 27.43 7.75 16.10
C ASP A 376 26.32 8.82 16.09
N ALA A 377 26.65 10.07 15.76
CA ALA A 377 25.66 11.15 15.62
C ALA A 377 24.69 10.92 14.44
N LEU A 378 25.21 10.48 13.29
CA LEU A 378 24.38 10.18 12.12
C LEU A 378 23.45 8.96 12.35
N ILE A 379 23.90 7.95 13.10
CA ILE A 379 23.07 6.81 13.51
C ILE A 379 21.93 7.27 14.42
N LEU A 380 22.20 8.16 15.39
CA LEU A 380 21.15 8.75 16.23
C LEU A 380 20.18 9.60 15.42
N ALA A 381 20.69 10.41 14.49
CA ALA A 381 19.83 11.18 13.59
C ALA A 381 18.93 10.27 12.74
N TRP A 382 19.46 9.15 12.22
CA TRP A 382 18.71 8.14 11.50
C TRP A 382 17.65 7.48 12.40
N HIS A 383 18.01 7.10 13.62
CA HIS A 383 17.09 6.50 14.59
C HIS A 383 15.90 7.43 14.89
N HIS A 384 16.17 8.68 15.21
CA HIS A 384 15.13 9.68 15.45
C HIS A 384 14.31 9.99 14.18
N HIS A 385 14.91 9.90 13.00
CA HIS A 385 14.17 9.99 11.73
C HIS A 385 13.10 8.89 11.64
N HIS A 386 13.45 7.64 11.91
CA HIS A 386 12.52 6.53 11.89
C HIS A 386 11.44 6.63 12.97
N LEU A 387 11.82 6.96 14.20
CA LEU A 387 10.87 7.16 15.28
C LEU A 387 9.87 8.30 14.98
N SER A 388 10.29 9.36 14.30
CA SER A 388 9.40 10.46 13.90
C SER A 388 8.30 10.03 12.94
N HIS A 389 8.55 9.01 12.12
CA HIS A 389 7.53 8.44 11.22
C HIS A 389 6.53 7.52 11.93
N GLN A 390 6.93 6.92 13.05
CA GLN A 390 6.09 6.03 13.85
C GLN A 390 5.31 6.78 14.94
N SER A 391 5.69 8.03 15.24
CA SER A 391 5.12 8.84 16.31
C SER A 391 4.10 9.86 15.81
N GLN A 392 3.24 10.34 16.73
CA GLN A 392 2.26 11.38 16.46
C GLN A 392 2.36 12.53 17.49
N GLY A 393 1.80 13.69 17.15
CA GLY A 393 1.70 14.83 18.07
C GLY A 393 3.06 15.30 18.59
N GLN A 394 3.17 15.48 19.91
CA GLN A 394 4.38 16.00 20.58
C GLN A 394 5.60 15.09 20.43
N GLN A 395 5.40 13.77 20.45
CA GLN A 395 6.50 12.81 20.26
C GLN A 395 7.13 12.94 18.87
N LYS A 396 6.32 13.15 17.84
CA LYS A 396 6.83 13.41 16.49
C LYS A 396 7.69 14.67 16.44
N HIS A 397 7.24 15.75 17.07
CA HIS A 397 8.02 17.00 17.15
C HIS A 397 9.33 16.81 17.92
N TYR A 398 9.29 16.07 19.03
CA TYR A 398 10.49 15.72 19.79
C TYR A 398 11.51 14.97 18.92
N HIS A 399 11.10 13.93 18.21
CA HIS A 399 12.02 13.18 17.36
C HIS A 399 12.53 13.99 16.16
N HIS A 400 11.74 14.92 15.61
CA HIS A 400 12.25 15.85 14.60
C HIS A 400 13.30 16.80 15.16
N PHE A 401 13.10 17.30 16.38
CA PHE A 401 14.05 18.16 17.06
C PHE A 401 15.36 17.41 17.34
N GLU A 402 15.30 16.23 17.98
CA GLU A 402 16.47 15.39 18.25
C GLU A 402 17.26 15.05 16.98
N ARG A 403 16.56 14.65 15.92
CA ARG A 403 17.19 14.39 14.64
C ARG A 403 17.99 15.59 14.15
N GLN A 404 17.42 16.79 14.25
CA GLN A 404 18.11 17.99 13.79
C GLN A 404 19.32 18.31 14.67
N GLN A 405 19.21 18.17 16.00
CA GLN A 405 20.32 18.38 16.92
C GLN A 405 21.51 17.46 16.61
N TRP A 406 21.25 16.18 16.31
CA TRP A 406 22.31 15.24 15.95
C TRP A 406 22.92 15.53 14.57
N LEU A 407 22.14 16.03 13.61
CA LEU A 407 22.67 16.48 12.33
C LEU A 407 23.54 17.74 12.48
N ASP A 408 23.08 18.73 13.26
CA ASP A 408 23.82 19.96 13.53
C ASP A 408 25.12 19.66 14.29
N PHE A 409 25.10 18.70 15.23
CA PHE A 409 26.29 18.23 15.92
C PHE A 409 27.30 17.57 14.96
N ALA A 410 26.84 16.71 14.08
CA ALA A 410 27.69 16.06 13.07
C ALA A 410 28.29 17.09 12.10
N ASP A 411 27.50 18.08 11.67
CA ASP A 411 27.96 19.18 10.79
C ASP A 411 29.02 20.05 11.46
N GLY A 412 28.84 20.36 12.76
CA GLY A 412 29.80 21.11 13.54
C GLY A 412 31.15 20.42 13.81
N LEU A 413 31.24 19.09 13.60
CA LEU A 413 32.48 18.32 13.72
C LEU A 413 33.27 18.23 12.39
N LEU A 414 32.70 18.69 11.30
CA LEU A 414 33.29 18.62 9.96
C LEU A 414 33.59 20.03 9.44
N ASP A 415 34.71 20.15 8.73
CA ASP A 415 35.03 21.34 7.92
C ASP A 415 34.35 21.31 6.53
N MET A 416 33.45 20.36 6.29
CA MET A 416 32.76 20.14 5.02
C MET A 416 31.29 19.75 5.27
N ASP A 417 30.45 19.85 4.22
CA ASP A 417 29.04 19.47 4.26
C ASP A 417 28.84 18.00 4.68
N VAL A 418 28.03 17.77 5.70
CA VAL A 418 27.69 16.44 6.23
C VAL A 418 26.73 15.65 5.32
N ALA A 419 26.07 16.31 4.36
CA ALA A 419 25.02 15.71 3.55
C ALA A 419 25.45 14.45 2.76
N PRO A 420 26.65 14.35 2.16
CA PRO A 420 27.10 13.11 1.50
C PRO A 420 27.26 11.95 2.49
N LEU A 421 27.85 12.20 3.66
CA LEU A 421 28.02 11.16 4.70
C LEU A 421 26.70 10.74 5.30
N LYS A 422 25.79 11.67 5.54
CA LYS A 422 24.42 11.38 5.95
C LYS A 422 23.72 10.45 4.95
N THR A 423 23.80 10.75 3.66
CA THR A 423 23.17 9.92 2.62
C THR A 423 23.76 8.51 2.65
N LEU A 424 25.09 8.39 2.67
CA LEU A 424 25.78 7.11 2.77
C LEU A 424 25.32 6.29 3.99
N VAL A 425 25.33 6.90 5.18
CA VAL A 425 24.96 6.22 6.44
C VAL A 425 23.49 5.83 6.42
N PHE A 426 22.60 6.72 6.03
CA PHE A 426 21.15 6.45 6.00
C PHE A 426 20.81 5.34 4.99
N ASP A 427 21.38 5.36 3.80
CA ASP A 427 21.13 4.33 2.78
C ASP A 427 21.63 2.95 3.22
N GLN A 428 22.80 2.88 3.88
CA GLN A 428 23.31 1.64 4.42
C GLN A 428 22.45 1.10 5.57
N LEU A 429 22.00 1.94 6.49
CA LEU A 429 21.13 1.53 7.59
C LEU A 429 19.71 1.16 7.11
N ASP A 430 19.19 1.86 6.11
CA ASP A 430 17.90 1.55 5.48
C ASP A 430 17.92 0.21 4.71
N SER A 431 19.10 -0.32 4.39
CA SER A 431 19.26 -1.64 3.77
C SER A 431 19.09 -2.80 4.75
N ILE A 432 19.09 -2.54 6.07
CA ILE A 432 18.90 -3.58 7.10
C ILE A 432 17.42 -3.92 7.20
N ILE A 433 17.06 -5.10 6.72
CA ILE A 433 15.67 -5.56 6.69
C ILE A 433 15.38 -6.43 7.91
N ARG A 434 14.34 -6.07 8.67
CA ARG A 434 13.91 -6.74 9.89
C ARG A 434 12.48 -7.27 9.86
N ALA A 435 11.71 -6.84 8.87
CA ALA A 435 10.31 -7.19 8.75
C ALA A 435 9.89 -7.26 7.28
N SER A 436 8.86 -8.02 7.01
CA SER A 436 8.24 -8.15 5.69
C SER A 436 7.13 -7.12 5.43
N SER A 437 7.00 -6.08 6.26
CA SER A 437 5.89 -5.10 6.20
C SER A 437 5.68 -4.44 4.84
N LEU A 438 6.71 -4.37 3.98
CA LEU A 438 6.57 -3.83 2.63
C LEU A 438 5.83 -4.79 1.69
N VAL A 439 5.96 -6.11 1.86
CA VAL A 439 5.14 -7.06 1.08
C VAL A 439 3.68 -7.01 1.54
N GLU A 440 3.41 -6.77 2.84
CA GLU A 440 2.07 -6.53 3.34
C GLU A 440 1.41 -5.27 2.72
N MET A 441 2.20 -4.22 2.47
CA MET A 441 1.73 -3.04 1.72
C MET A 441 1.29 -3.41 0.31
N VAL A 442 2.06 -4.25 -0.39
CA VAL A 442 1.70 -4.76 -1.73
C VAL A 442 0.48 -5.67 -1.66
N ASN A 443 0.41 -6.54 -0.66
CA ASN A 443 -0.76 -7.39 -0.42
C ASN A 443 -2.02 -6.56 -0.14
N ALA A 444 -1.91 -5.48 0.63
CA ALA A 444 -3.01 -4.53 0.88
C ALA A 444 -3.49 -3.84 -0.41
N PHE A 445 -2.60 -3.59 -1.37
CA PHE A 445 -2.96 -3.11 -2.70
C PHE A 445 -3.73 -4.17 -3.51
N ILE A 446 -3.36 -5.45 -3.43
CA ILE A 446 -3.98 -6.55 -4.20
C ILE A 446 -5.35 -6.95 -3.62
N ARG A 447 -5.50 -6.99 -2.29
CA ARG A 447 -6.72 -7.47 -1.59
C ARG A 447 -8.04 -6.86 -2.07
N PRO A 448 -8.18 -5.54 -2.36
CA PRO A 448 -9.43 -4.98 -2.88
C PRO A 448 -9.88 -5.59 -4.21
N TYR A 449 -8.93 -5.96 -5.07
CA TYR A 449 -9.25 -6.62 -6.33
C TYR A 449 -9.75 -8.05 -6.11
N LEU A 450 -9.16 -8.79 -5.16
CA LEU A 450 -9.63 -10.11 -4.74
C LEU A 450 -11.07 -10.03 -4.23
N HIS A 451 -11.39 -9.05 -3.39
CA HIS A 451 -12.75 -8.82 -2.89
C HIS A 451 -13.72 -8.49 -4.02
N SER A 452 -13.31 -7.63 -4.98
CA SER A 452 -14.17 -7.22 -6.09
C SER A 452 -14.48 -8.36 -7.06
N CYS A 453 -13.57 -9.34 -7.18
CA CYS A 453 -13.73 -10.55 -8.00
C CYS A 453 -14.38 -11.70 -7.23
N LYS A 454 -14.77 -11.50 -5.97
CA LYS A 454 -15.32 -12.56 -5.10
C LYS A 454 -14.40 -13.79 -5.02
N GLY A 455 -13.09 -13.55 -5.03
CA GLY A 455 -12.05 -14.57 -5.01
C GLY A 455 -11.85 -15.35 -6.33
N GLN A 456 -12.61 -15.07 -7.36
CA GLN A 456 -12.37 -15.61 -8.71
C GLN A 456 -11.34 -14.71 -9.41
N ILE A 457 -10.07 -14.98 -9.18
CA ILE A 457 -8.97 -14.28 -9.83
C ILE A 457 -8.26 -15.21 -10.81
N THR A 458 -7.70 -14.65 -11.87
CA THR A 458 -6.90 -15.37 -12.85
C THR A 458 -5.48 -14.85 -12.86
N GLN A 459 -4.53 -15.63 -13.37
CA GLN A 459 -3.14 -15.21 -13.52
C GLN A 459 -3.03 -13.92 -14.33
N GLU A 460 -3.84 -13.78 -15.39
CA GLU A 460 -3.85 -12.58 -16.23
C GLU A 460 -4.21 -11.32 -15.44
N THR A 461 -5.17 -11.45 -14.51
CA THR A 461 -5.52 -10.33 -13.62
C THR A 461 -4.33 -9.98 -12.69
N LEU A 462 -3.63 -10.96 -12.16
CA LEU A 462 -2.44 -10.74 -11.32
C LEU A 462 -1.31 -10.10 -12.13
N ASN A 463 -1.07 -10.53 -13.36
CA ASN A 463 -0.08 -9.93 -14.26
C ASN A 463 -0.39 -8.44 -14.51
N LEU A 464 -1.67 -8.12 -14.74
CA LEU A 464 -2.11 -6.75 -14.94
C LEU A 464 -1.91 -5.88 -13.67
N LEU A 465 -2.21 -6.44 -12.49
CA LEU A 465 -1.96 -5.78 -11.20
C LEU A 465 -0.47 -5.56 -10.93
N MET A 466 0.37 -6.56 -11.22
CA MET A 466 1.82 -6.44 -11.12
C MET A 466 2.37 -5.36 -12.05
N PHE A 467 1.91 -5.34 -13.30
CA PHE A 467 2.31 -4.30 -14.25
C PHE A 467 1.93 -2.91 -13.74
N TYR A 468 0.67 -2.72 -13.35
CA TYR A 468 0.20 -1.44 -12.82
C TYR A 468 1.00 -1.01 -11.59
N HIS A 469 1.18 -1.89 -10.59
CA HIS A 469 1.96 -1.59 -9.39
C HIS A 469 3.38 -1.15 -9.74
N ASN A 470 4.04 -1.88 -10.63
CA ASN A 470 5.44 -1.63 -10.95
C ASN A 470 5.67 -0.34 -11.78
N HIS A 471 4.67 0.09 -12.57
CA HIS A 471 4.81 1.25 -13.47
C HIS A 471 4.06 2.50 -12.99
N HIS A 472 3.18 2.37 -12.00
CA HIS A 472 2.46 3.51 -11.44
C HIS A 472 3.34 4.27 -10.44
N ARG A 473 3.43 5.61 -10.59
CA ARG A 473 4.22 6.47 -9.69
C ARG A 473 3.48 6.73 -8.38
N TYR A 474 4.20 6.62 -7.26
CA TYR A 474 3.66 6.89 -5.94
C TYR A 474 3.19 8.35 -5.81
N LYS A 475 1.97 8.54 -5.29
CA LYS A 475 1.36 9.88 -5.09
C LYS A 475 1.92 10.59 -3.85
N SER A 476 2.47 9.85 -2.89
CA SER A 476 2.97 10.38 -1.60
C SER A 476 4.01 9.46 -0.97
N GLY A 477 4.61 9.90 0.15
CA GLY A 477 5.57 9.13 0.92
C GLY A 477 7.01 9.23 0.43
N LYS A 478 7.89 8.37 0.96
CA LYS A 478 9.35 8.37 0.68
C LYS A 478 9.66 8.21 -0.83
N ARG A 479 8.80 7.49 -1.56
CA ARG A 479 8.97 7.18 -3.00
C ARG A 479 8.12 8.07 -3.91
N GLN A 480 7.59 9.19 -3.42
CA GLN A 480 6.72 10.08 -4.18
C GLN A 480 7.30 10.45 -5.56
N GLY A 481 6.48 10.36 -6.59
CA GLY A 481 6.85 10.71 -7.97
C GLY A 481 7.69 9.66 -8.70
N LYS A 482 8.02 8.53 -8.04
CA LYS A 482 8.76 7.40 -8.63
C LYS A 482 7.88 6.17 -8.74
N ALA A 483 8.07 5.39 -9.79
CA ALA A 483 7.48 4.07 -9.94
C ALA A 483 8.44 2.99 -9.38
N PRO A 484 7.94 1.87 -8.86
CA PRO A 484 8.77 0.77 -8.40
C PRO A 484 9.83 0.32 -9.42
N ILE A 485 9.46 0.20 -10.67
CA ILE A 485 10.39 -0.20 -11.73
C ILE A 485 11.50 0.85 -11.98
N GLU A 486 11.20 2.16 -11.84
CA GLU A 486 12.20 3.22 -11.95
C GLU A 486 13.24 3.12 -10.83
N LEU A 487 12.80 2.75 -9.62
CA LEU A 487 13.68 2.56 -8.47
C LEU A 487 14.53 1.28 -8.62
N LEU A 488 13.94 0.21 -9.14
CA LEU A 488 14.64 -1.06 -9.33
C LEU A 488 15.70 -0.98 -10.43
N THR A 489 15.38 -0.30 -11.55
CA THR A 489 16.25 -0.25 -12.73
C THR A 489 17.14 0.99 -12.78
N GLY A 490 16.85 2.02 -12.00
CA GLY A 490 17.48 3.34 -12.10
C GLY A 490 17.08 4.13 -13.34
N GLN A 491 16.16 3.63 -14.18
CA GLN A 491 15.74 4.25 -15.42
C GLN A 491 14.36 4.89 -15.29
N ALA A 492 14.24 6.15 -15.70
CA ALA A 492 12.96 6.85 -15.68
C ALA A 492 12.03 6.34 -16.78
N LEU A 493 10.75 6.17 -16.46
CA LEU A 493 9.72 5.82 -17.43
C LEU A 493 9.47 7.01 -18.38
N GLN A 494 9.38 6.71 -19.67
CA GLN A 494 9.18 7.71 -20.72
C GLN A 494 7.74 8.20 -20.83
N SER A 495 6.78 7.35 -20.43
CA SER A 495 5.34 7.62 -20.54
C SER A 495 4.61 7.19 -19.28
N ASP A 496 3.33 7.52 -19.20
CA ASP A 496 2.43 7.02 -18.17
C ASP A 496 2.20 5.51 -18.31
N TRP A 497 1.85 4.85 -17.20
CA TRP A 497 1.65 3.39 -17.18
C TRP A 497 0.57 2.92 -18.16
N VAL A 498 -0.48 3.73 -18.42
CA VAL A 498 -1.53 3.38 -19.38
C VAL A 498 -0.96 3.33 -20.80
N ASP A 499 -0.21 4.36 -21.20
CA ASP A 499 0.40 4.43 -22.52
C ASP A 499 1.43 3.31 -22.73
N LEU A 500 2.23 3.02 -21.67
CA LEU A 500 3.19 1.90 -21.70
C LEU A 500 2.48 0.56 -21.88
N LEU A 501 1.37 0.33 -21.16
CA LEU A 501 0.59 -0.91 -21.30
C LEU A 501 0.02 -1.08 -22.70
N LEU A 502 -0.62 -0.03 -23.23
CA LEU A 502 -1.21 -0.05 -24.57
C LEU A 502 -0.14 -0.29 -25.65
N HIS A 503 1.02 0.36 -25.52
CA HIS A 503 2.14 0.20 -26.45
C HIS A 503 2.72 -1.22 -26.40
N GLN A 504 2.99 -1.76 -25.21
CA GLN A 504 3.55 -3.10 -25.04
C GLN A 504 2.66 -4.20 -25.59
N VAL A 505 1.34 -4.07 -25.44
CA VAL A 505 0.37 -5.03 -26.00
C VAL A 505 0.28 -4.89 -27.51
N ALA A 506 0.31 -3.66 -28.06
CA ALA A 506 0.30 -3.44 -29.51
C ALA A 506 1.55 -4.00 -30.20
N GLU A 507 2.75 -3.83 -29.62
CA GLU A 507 4.00 -4.40 -30.18
C GLU A 507 3.98 -5.92 -30.26
N ARG A 508 3.44 -6.60 -29.23
CA ARG A 508 3.33 -8.07 -29.26
C ARG A 508 2.42 -8.57 -30.37
N HIS A 509 1.34 -7.84 -30.67
CA HIS A 509 0.49 -8.18 -31.82
C HIS A 509 1.20 -8.05 -33.15
N GLN A 510 2.04 -7.05 -33.33
CA GLN A 510 2.83 -6.89 -34.55
C GLN A 510 3.84 -8.04 -34.74
N VAL A 511 4.46 -8.52 -33.65
CA VAL A 511 5.40 -9.64 -33.70
C VAL A 511 4.69 -10.96 -33.99
N THR A 512 3.49 -11.20 -33.47
CA THR A 512 2.72 -12.41 -33.72
C THR A 512 2.06 -12.44 -35.12
N CYS A 513 1.78 -11.27 -35.72
CA CYS A 513 1.28 -11.15 -37.08
C CYS A 513 2.36 -11.01 -38.16
N GLY A 514 3.63 -10.79 -37.76
CA GLY A 514 4.76 -10.40 -38.63
C GLY A 514 5.56 -11.53 -39.27
N ALA A 515 4.92 -12.64 -39.70
CA ALA A 515 5.55 -13.61 -40.61
C ALA A 515 5.19 -13.38 -42.08
N SER A 516 4.67 -12.21 -42.47
CA SER A 516 4.53 -11.77 -43.86
C SER A 516 4.84 -10.27 -43.95
N GLU A 517 5.73 -9.90 -44.89
CA GLU A 517 6.25 -8.55 -45.09
C GLU A 517 5.13 -7.49 -45.17
N PRO A 518 5.28 -6.30 -44.53
CA PRO A 518 4.28 -5.25 -44.66
C PRO A 518 4.45 -4.47 -45.96
N SER A 519 3.49 -4.59 -46.84
CA SER A 519 3.20 -3.60 -47.89
C SER A 519 2.86 -2.26 -47.26
N ARG A 520 3.54 -1.24 -47.67
CA ARG A 520 3.45 0.16 -47.27
C ARG A 520 2.14 0.84 -47.73
N ALA A 521 1.00 0.34 -47.29
CA ALA A 521 -0.29 1.04 -47.45
C ALA A 521 -1.27 0.50 -46.41
N SER A 522 -1.78 1.41 -45.63
CA SER A 522 -2.89 1.24 -44.67
C SER A 522 -2.47 1.29 -43.22
N LEU A 523 -2.29 2.52 -42.74
CA LEU A 523 -2.69 2.91 -41.39
C LEU A 523 -4.24 2.95 -41.33
N GLU A 524 -4.87 1.84 -41.73
CA GLU A 524 -6.29 1.62 -41.51
C GLU A 524 -6.44 0.63 -40.37
N LEU A 525 -7.02 1.14 -39.27
CA LEU A 525 -7.81 0.44 -38.27
C LEU A 525 -7.39 -1.03 -38.04
N LEU A 526 -6.62 -1.24 -36.96
CA LEU A 526 -6.50 -2.58 -36.39
C LEU A 526 -7.90 -3.23 -36.32
N PRO A 527 -8.09 -4.45 -36.82
CA PRO A 527 -9.38 -5.12 -36.71
C PRO A 527 -9.72 -5.21 -35.23
N ASN A 528 -10.90 -4.70 -34.90
CA ASN A 528 -11.47 -4.77 -33.54
C ASN A 528 -11.41 -6.25 -33.10
N PRO A 529 -10.60 -6.65 -32.10
CA PRO A 529 -10.46 -8.05 -31.70
C PRO A 529 -11.77 -8.66 -31.22
N PHE A 530 -12.83 -7.86 -31.18
CA PHE A 530 -14.16 -8.24 -30.71
C PHE A 530 -15.21 -8.33 -31.83
N GLU A 531 -14.84 -8.16 -33.09
CA GLU A 531 -15.77 -8.48 -34.18
C GLU A 531 -15.84 -10.00 -34.35
N ARG A 532 -16.89 -10.60 -33.84
CA ARG A 532 -17.25 -11.99 -34.21
C ARG A 532 -17.61 -12.02 -35.68
N PRO A 533 -17.10 -13.00 -36.48
CA PRO A 533 -17.62 -13.21 -37.84
C PRO A 533 -19.12 -13.44 -37.76
N ARG A 534 -19.88 -12.67 -38.53
CA ARG A 534 -21.33 -12.90 -38.70
C ARG A 534 -21.54 -14.32 -39.19
N PRO A 535 -22.44 -15.11 -38.56
CA PRO A 535 -22.74 -16.42 -39.08
C PRO A 535 -23.30 -16.28 -40.50
N ALA A 536 -22.73 -17.05 -41.43
CA ALA A 536 -23.22 -17.15 -42.78
C ALA A 536 -24.71 -17.50 -42.77
N GLN A 537 -25.50 -16.73 -43.50
CA GLN A 537 -26.91 -17.03 -43.76
C GLN A 537 -27.01 -18.39 -44.43
N MET A 538 -27.43 -19.40 -43.70
CA MET A 538 -27.95 -20.64 -44.27
C MET A 538 -29.46 -20.47 -44.45
N SER A 539 -29.86 -20.55 -45.71
CA SER A 539 -31.21 -20.54 -46.20
C SER A 539 -32.00 -21.81 -45.83
N ALA A 540 -33.27 -21.59 -45.48
CA ALA A 540 -34.44 -22.45 -45.64
C ALA A 540 -34.60 -23.75 -44.83
N GLU A 541 -35.61 -23.70 -44.00
CA GLU A 541 -36.59 -24.67 -43.48
C GLU A 541 -36.67 -26.09 -44.14
N PRO A 542 -37.22 -27.16 -43.46
CA PRO A 542 -38.56 -27.13 -42.92
C PRO A 542 -38.88 -27.95 -41.62
N ALA A 543 -40.00 -27.51 -41.03
CA ALA A 543 -41.13 -28.26 -40.44
C ALA A 543 -40.93 -29.24 -39.24
N PHE A 544 -41.61 -28.84 -38.14
CA PHE A 544 -42.52 -29.62 -37.29
C PHE A 544 -42.16 -31.03 -36.83
N VAL A 545 -42.10 -31.20 -35.48
CA VAL A 545 -42.99 -32.10 -34.70
C VAL A 545 -42.81 -31.81 -33.19
N LYS A 546 -43.92 -31.48 -32.48
CA LYS A 546 -44.11 -31.66 -31.04
C LYS A 546 -44.49 -33.11 -30.73
N PRO A 547 -44.23 -33.64 -29.53
CA PRO A 547 -45.29 -33.94 -28.56
C PRO A 547 -44.91 -33.50 -27.13
N ALA A 548 -45.83 -32.87 -26.47
CA ALA A 548 -46.80 -33.28 -25.46
C ALA A 548 -46.21 -33.79 -24.13
N ALA A 549 -46.41 -32.96 -23.15
CA ALA A 549 -46.76 -33.10 -21.74
C ALA A 549 -46.68 -34.50 -21.08
N ASP A 550 -46.10 -34.54 -19.88
CA ASP A 550 -46.92 -34.98 -18.76
C ASP A 550 -46.38 -34.54 -17.40
N PHE A 551 -47.34 -34.40 -16.49
CA PHE A 551 -47.33 -33.93 -15.12
C PHE A 551 -46.64 -34.88 -14.13
N GLY A 552 -46.16 -34.33 -13.01
CA GLY A 552 -45.83 -35.11 -11.83
C GLY A 552 -45.41 -34.30 -10.64
N ASN A 553 -46.38 -33.85 -9.87
CA ASN A 553 -46.28 -33.33 -8.50
C ASN A 553 -45.72 -34.36 -7.51
N ALA A 554 -44.94 -33.86 -6.53
CA ALA A 554 -45.03 -34.19 -5.09
C ALA A 554 -43.83 -33.60 -4.37
N SER A 555 -43.97 -32.53 -3.55
CA SER A 555 -44.43 -32.60 -2.13
C SER A 555 -43.31 -32.92 -1.11
N THR A 556 -42.96 -31.91 -0.42
CA THR A 556 -42.89 -31.76 1.06
C THR A 556 -41.77 -32.41 1.91
N ARG A 557 -41.27 -31.55 2.79
CA ARG A 557 -40.83 -31.73 4.21
C ARG A 557 -39.33 -31.95 4.44
N GLN A 558 -38.76 -31.13 5.19
CA GLN A 558 -38.71 -30.69 6.57
C GLN A 558 -37.32 -30.86 7.19
N MET A 559 -36.86 -29.79 7.79
CA MET A 559 -36.20 -29.69 9.11
C MET A 559 -34.97 -30.51 9.45
N GLY A 560 -34.00 -29.80 10.01
CA GLY A 560 -33.06 -30.33 10.99
C GLY A 560 -31.89 -29.40 11.24
N GLN A 561 -32.03 -28.65 12.30
CA GLN A 561 -31.07 -27.88 13.06
C GLN A 561 -29.87 -28.71 13.55
N ALA A 562 -28.82 -27.92 13.90
CA ALA A 562 -27.87 -28.12 14.98
C ALA A 562 -26.55 -28.83 14.61
N ALA A 563 -25.45 -28.22 14.65
CA ALA A 563 -24.57 -27.92 15.78
C ALA A 563 -23.48 -26.93 15.32
#